data_0997f75c5d4a721db8ee195aafcc5fb2
#
_entry.id   0997f75c5d4a721db8ee195aafcc5fb2
#
_cell.length_a   1.000
_cell.length_b   1.000
_cell.length_c   1.000
_cell.angle_alpha   90.00
_cell.angle_beta   90.00
_cell.angle_gamma   90.00
#
_symmetry.space_group_name_H-M   'P 1'
#
loop_
_entity.id
_entity.type
_entity.pdbx_description
1 polymer ?
#
loop_
_entity_poly.entity_id
_entity_poly.type
_entity_poly.pdbx_seq_one_letter_code
_entity_poly.pdbx_strand_id
1 'polypeptide(L)'
;MGVIMVCTLQHNAKAVAQESKPNLIQEEMIAMDAAFINLIQALILDKPDTIEKPFVKVKEAREKVEEAVKKGEKLTLPKNQSKFKEFVRIGDEYHAELEKLLVAAKSKNMKIVKAQTHKLFNLCIYCHARFR
;
A
#
# COMPACT_ATOMS: atom_id res chain seq x y z
N MET A 1 -45.42 6.48 -52.88
CA MET A 1 -43.96 6.45 -52.69
C MET A 1 -43.69 6.79 -51.21
N GLY A 2 -43.45 5.77 -50.38
CA GLY A 2 -43.16 5.94 -48.96
C GLY A 2 -41.70 5.70 -48.70
N VAL A 3 -41.00 6.71 -48.18
CA VAL A 3 -39.60 6.61 -47.78
C VAL A 3 -39.55 6.13 -46.34
N ILE A 4 -39.09 4.90 -46.12
CA ILE A 4 -38.85 4.33 -44.78
C ILE A 4 -37.49 4.84 -44.33
N MET A 5 -37.50 5.73 -43.33
CA MET A 5 -36.29 6.24 -42.68
C MET A 5 -35.84 5.21 -41.59
N VAL A 6 -34.81 4.43 -41.92
CA VAL A 6 -34.19 3.49 -40.98
C VAL A 6 -33.29 4.27 -40.02
N CYS A 7 -33.72 4.41 -38.77
CA CYS A 7 -32.91 4.99 -37.70
C CYS A 7 -31.93 3.93 -37.18
N THR A 8 -30.69 4.02 -37.58
CA THR A 8 -29.60 3.19 -37.02
C THR A 8 -29.24 3.69 -35.63
N LEU A 9 -29.63 2.93 -34.62
CA LEU A 9 -29.15 3.12 -33.23
C LEU A 9 -27.68 2.72 -33.16
N GLN A 10 -26.80 3.72 -33.16
CA GLN A 10 -25.38 3.51 -32.81
C GLN A 10 -25.27 3.22 -31.31
N HIS A 11 -25.04 1.97 -30.96
CA HIS A 11 -24.66 1.57 -29.61
C HIS A 11 -23.23 2.05 -29.35
N ASN A 12 -23.10 3.17 -28.62
CA ASN A 12 -21.84 3.57 -28.00
C ASN A 12 -21.53 2.57 -26.89
N ALA A 13 -20.78 1.52 -27.23
CA ALA A 13 -20.12 0.67 -26.26
C ALA A 13 -19.11 1.53 -25.50
N LYS A 14 -19.48 1.98 -24.30
CA LYS A 14 -18.50 2.53 -23.32
C LYS A 14 -17.43 1.50 -23.13
N ALA A 15 -16.23 1.78 -23.57
CA ALA A 15 -15.04 1.00 -23.23
C ALA A 15 -14.94 0.98 -21.70
N VAL A 16 -15.21 -0.16 -21.09
CA VAL A 16 -14.91 -0.40 -19.69
C VAL A 16 -13.40 -0.33 -19.60
N ALA A 17 -12.89 0.70 -18.92
CA ALA A 17 -11.47 0.83 -18.66
C ALA A 17 -11.04 -0.44 -17.90
N GLN A 18 -10.24 -1.26 -18.56
CA GLN A 18 -9.67 -2.45 -17.97
C GLN A 18 -8.70 -1.98 -16.89
N GLU A 19 -9.07 -2.12 -15.62
CA GLU A 19 -8.17 -1.81 -14.51
C GLU A 19 -6.91 -2.67 -14.69
N SER A 20 -5.80 -2.00 -14.94
CA SER A 20 -4.51 -2.68 -15.05
C SER A 20 -4.16 -3.32 -13.71
N LYS A 21 -3.69 -4.57 -13.74
CA LYS A 21 -3.22 -5.26 -12.54
C LYS A 21 -2.22 -4.37 -11.78
N PRO A 22 -2.38 -4.19 -10.45
CA PRO A 22 -1.43 -3.41 -9.66
C PRO A 22 0.00 -3.93 -9.82
N ASN A 23 0.99 -3.03 -9.88
CA ASN A 23 2.38 -3.43 -9.80
C ASN A 23 2.75 -3.81 -8.35
N LEU A 24 3.93 -4.43 -8.14
CA LEU A 24 4.34 -4.92 -6.82
C LEU A 24 4.37 -3.82 -5.75
N ILE A 25 4.78 -2.60 -6.10
CA ILE A 25 4.74 -1.46 -5.17
C ILE A 25 3.31 -1.11 -4.79
N GLN A 26 2.39 -1.12 -5.75
CA GLN A 26 0.97 -0.86 -5.48
C GLN A 26 0.35 -1.97 -4.63
N GLU A 27 0.71 -3.24 -4.87
CA GLU A 27 0.26 -4.37 -4.03
C GLU A 27 0.71 -4.19 -2.58
N GLU A 28 1.97 -3.79 -2.35
CA GLU A 28 2.48 -3.48 -1.01
C GLU A 28 1.72 -2.32 -0.37
N MET A 29 1.48 -1.21 -1.11
CA MET A 29 0.74 -0.06 -0.60
C MET A 29 -0.70 -0.41 -0.22
N ILE A 30 -1.39 -1.24 -1.01
CA ILE A 30 -2.75 -1.71 -0.71
C ILE A 30 -2.75 -2.57 0.57
N ALA A 31 -1.77 -3.46 0.74
CA ALA A 31 -1.64 -4.26 1.94
C ALA A 31 -1.35 -3.39 3.18
N MET A 32 -0.48 -2.38 3.05
CA MET A 32 -0.17 -1.42 4.11
C MET A 32 -1.39 -0.60 4.52
N ASP A 33 -2.18 -0.10 3.56
CA ASP A 33 -3.41 0.64 3.84
C ASP A 33 -4.39 -0.18 4.67
N ALA A 34 -4.70 -1.39 4.24
CA ALA A 34 -5.60 -2.29 4.96
C ALA A 34 -5.11 -2.63 6.38
N ALA A 35 -3.80 -2.89 6.53
CA ALA A 35 -3.20 -3.19 7.83
C ALA A 35 -3.19 -1.97 8.75
N PHE A 36 -2.97 -0.77 8.20
CA PHE A 36 -2.96 0.47 8.97
C PHE A 36 -4.35 0.86 9.47
N ILE A 37 -5.40 0.69 8.67
CA ILE A 37 -6.79 0.88 9.10
C ILE A 37 -7.11 -0.06 10.27
N ASN A 38 -6.72 -1.33 10.18
CA ASN A 38 -6.90 -2.30 11.27
C ASN A 38 -6.12 -1.88 12.53
N LEU A 39 -4.89 -1.38 12.39
CA LEU A 39 -4.09 -0.87 13.50
C LEU A 39 -4.79 0.27 14.22
N ILE A 40 -5.35 1.24 13.50
CA ILE A 40 -6.11 2.35 14.09
C ILE A 40 -7.33 1.82 14.86
N GLN A 41 -8.06 0.87 14.29
CA GLN A 41 -9.20 0.23 14.97
C GLN A 41 -8.75 -0.49 16.25
N ALA A 42 -7.64 -1.24 16.19
CA ALA A 42 -7.08 -1.93 17.34
C ALA A 42 -6.67 -0.97 18.47
N LEU A 43 -6.11 0.18 18.12
CA LEU A 43 -5.78 1.23 19.07
C LEU A 43 -7.01 1.86 19.74
N ILE A 44 -8.07 2.13 18.97
CA ILE A 44 -9.32 2.71 19.49
C ILE A 44 -10.04 1.73 20.43
N LEU A 45 -10.03 0.44 20.08
CA LEU A 45 -10.74 -0.62 20.81
C LEU A 45 -9.88 -1.31 21.88
N ASP A 46 -8.62 -0.89 22.06
CA ASP A 46 -7.62 -1.48 22.96
C ASP A 46 -7.48 -3.01 22.76
N LYS A 47 -7.31 -3.43 21.50
CA LYS A 47 -7.20 -4.83 21.07
C LYS A 47 -5.82 -5.16 20.46
N PRO A 48 -4.74 -5.22 21.25
CA PRO A 48 -3.38 -5.46 20.74
C PRO A 48 -3.25 -6.79 19.99
N ASP A 49 -4.00 -7.81 20.39
CA ASP A 49 -3.93 -9.15 19.79
C ASP A 49 -4.42 -9.20 18.34
N THR A 50 -5.10 -8.15 17.84
CA THR A 50 -5.59 -8.07 16.46
C THR A 50 -4.62 -7.37 15.50
N ILE A 51 -3.51 -6.80 16.00
CA ILE A 51 -2.61 -5.94 15.23
C ILE A 51 -1.75 -6.74 14.25
N GLU A 52 -1.17 -7.87 14.66
CA GLU A 52 -0.14 -8.58 13.89
C GLU A 52 -0.67 -9.18 12.58
N LYS A 53 -1.83 -9.83 12.64
CA LYS A 53 -2.37 -10.65 11.54
C LYS A 53 -2.47 -9.89 10.19
N PRO A 54 -3.02 -8.66 10.10
CA PRO A 54 -3.06 -7.92 8.85
C PRO A 54 -1.67 -7.59 8.28
N PHE A 55 -0.65 -7.41 9.12
CA PHE A 55 0.71 -7.10 8.69
C PHE A 55 1.47 -8.29 8.09
N VAL A 56 0.98 -9.53 8.23
CA VAL A 56 1.56 -10.68 7.50
C VAL A 56 1.54 -10.44 6.01
N LYS A 57 0.41 -9.96 5.46
CA LYS A 57 0.30 -9.63 4.02
C LYS A 57 1.23 -8.49 3.59
N VAL A 58 1.49 -7.53 4.47
CA VAL A 58 2.45 -6.45 4.20
C VAL A 58 3.86 -7.02 4.06
N LYS A 59 4.27 -7.94 4.93
CA LYS A 59 5.58 -8.61 4.85
C LYS A 59 5.71 -9.43 3.57
N GLU A 60 4.70 -10.22 3.22
CA GLU A 60 4.68 -11.00 1.98
C GLU A 60 4.79 -10.11 0.73
N ALA A 61 4.09 -8.97 0.71
CA ALA A 61 4.17 -8.02 -0.40
C ALA A 61 5.55 -7.35 -0.45
N ARG A 62 6.15 -7.00 0.70
CA ARG A 62 7.50 -6.47 0.81
C ARG A 62 8.55 -7.43 0.27
N GLU A 63 8.48 -8.71 0.63
CA GLU A 63 9.40 -9.74 0.14
C GLU A 63 9.42 -9.80 -1.39
N LYS A 64 8.25 -9.69 -2.05
CA LYS A 64 8.16 -9.64 -3.52
C LYS A 64 8.85 -8.40 -4.11
N VAL A 65 8.68 -7.23 -3.49
CA VAL A 65 9.34 -5.99 -3.91
C VAL A 65 10.86 -6.13 -3.76
N GLU A 66 11.35 -6.63 -2.62
CA GLU A 66 12.77 -6.84 -2.38
C GLU A 66 13.39 -7.85 -3.36
N GLU A 67 12.68 -8.93 -3.65
CA GLU A 67 13.13 -9.93 -4.63
C GLU A 67 13.24 -9.32 -6.03
N ALA A 68 12.24 -8.54 -6.46
CA ALA A 68 12.28 -7.83 -7.73
C ALA A 68 13.46 -6.84 -7.80
N VAL A 69 13.70 -6.08 -6.73
CA VAL A 69 14.84 -5.16 -6.65
C VAL A 69 16.18 -5.93 -6.72
N LYS A 70 16.31 -7.06 -6.02
CA LYS A 70 17.51 -7.91 -6.06
C LYS A 70 17.78 -8.50 -7.45
N LYS A 71 16.72 -8.83 -8.19
CA LYS A 71 16.78 -9.32 -9.58
C LYS A 71 17.06 -8.20 -10.60
N GLY A 72 17.08 -6.95 -10.18
CA GLY A 72 17.26 -5.80 -11.07
C GLY A 72 16.01 -5.48 -11.91
N GLU A 73 14.84 -5.93 -11.51
CA GLU A 73 13.58 -5.62 -12.18
C GLU A 73 13.27 -4.12 -12.07
N LYS A 74 12.78 -3.55 -13.17
CA LYS A 74 12.41 -2.14 -13.19
C LYS A 74 11.03 -1.93 -12.55
N LEU A 75 11.05 -1.49 -11.29
CA LEU A 75 9.84 -1.02 -10.61
C LEU A 75 9.62 0.47 -10.89
N THR A 76 8.36 0.85 -11.17
CA THR A 76 8.02 2.22 -11.58
C THR A 76 7.34 2.97 -10.45
N LEU A 77 7.84 4.18 -10.17
CA LEU A 77 7.25 5.13 -9.24
C LEU A 77 6.42 6.18 -10.00
N PRO A 78 5.34 6.73 -9.42
CA PRO A 78 4.57 7.82 -10.01
C PRO A 78 5.40 9.10 -10.23
N LYS A 79 6.31 9.41 -9.29
CA LYS A 79 7.20 10.59 -9.35
C LYS A 79 8.61 10.23 -8.88
N ASN A 80 9.58 11.07 -9.28
CA ASN A 80 10.95 11.01 -8.80
C ASN A 80 11.65 9.66 -9.00
N GLN A 81 11.43 9.01 -10.15
CA GLN A 81 12.04 7.73 -10.50
C GLN A 81 13.57 7.72 -10.33
N SER A 82 14.25 8.83 -10.61
CA SER A 82 15.70 8.97 -10.40
C SER A 82 16.15 8.82 -8.95
N LYS A 83 15.23 8.98 -8.00
CA LYS A 83 15.45 8.82 -6.54
C LYS A 83 14.98 7.46 -6.03
N PHE A 84 14.93 6.44 -6.86
CA PHE A 84 14.44 5.11 -6.48
C PHE A 84 15.20 4.51 -5.28
N LYS A 85 16.50 4.74 -5.16
CA LYS A 85 17.29 4.31 -3.98
C LYS A 85 16.80 4.95 -2.68
N GLU A 86 16.38 6.22 -2.73
CA GLU A 86 15.80 6.90 -1.57
C GLU A 86 14.44 6.30 -1.21
N PHE A 87 13.62 5.98 -2.20
CA PHE A 87 12.35 5.26 -1.99
C PHE A 87 12.57 3.94 -1.25
N VAL A 88 13.52 3.12 -1.72
CA VAL A 88 13.86 1.84 -1.07
C VAL A 88 14.29 2.06 0.38
N ARG A 89 15.18 3.02 0.64
CA ARG A 89 15.65 3.33 2.01
C ARG A 89 14.50 3.73 2.96
N ILE A 90 13.54 4.52 2.48
CA ILE A 90 12.36 4.91 3.29
C ILE A 90 11.48 3.67 3.56
N GLY A 91 11.34 2.78 2.59
CA GLY A 91 10.66 1.51 2.77
C GLY A 91 11.33 0.64 3.85
N ASP A 92 12.66 0.52 3.80
CA ASP A 92 13.43 -0.23 4.81
C ASP A 92 13.24 0.37 6.22
N GLU A 93 13.26 1.71 6.33
CA GLU A 93 13.01 2.40 7.59
C GLU A 93 11.59 2.13 8.11
N TYR A 94 10.58 2.18 7.22
CA TYR A 94 9.21 1.85 7.59
C TYR A 94 9.09 0.43 8.15
N HIS A 95 9.67 -0.56 7.49
CA HIS A 95 9.61 -1.95 7.93
C HIS A 95 10.38 -2.19 9.22
N ALA A 96 11.50 -1.51 9.44
CA ALA A 96 12.22 -1.56 10.72
C ALA A 96 11.39 -0.99 11.89
N GLU A 97 10.68 0.11 11.68
CA GLU A 97 9.78 0.68 12.71
C GLU A 97 8.52 -0.19 12.90
N LEU A 98 8.02 -0.84 11.83
CA LEU A 98 6.93 -1.81 11.91
C LEU A 98 7.28 -3.00 12.80
N GLU A 99 8.49 -3.56 12.69
CA GLU A 99 8.91 -4.66 13.57
C GLU A 99 8.89 -4.26 15.05
N LYS A 100 9.31 -3.04 15.38
CA LYS A 100 9.24 -2.52 16.76
C LYS A 100 7.79 -2.42 17.25
N LEU A 101 6.87 -2.00 16.37
CA LEU A 101 5.44 -1.95 16.67
C LEU A 101 4.88 -3.35 16.95
N LEU A 102 5.21 -4.34 16.13
CA LEU A 102 4.71 -5.70 16.27
C LEU A 102 5.24 -6.37 17.55
N VAL A 103 6.51 -6.15 17.90
CA VAL A 103 7.08 -6.62 19.18
C VAL A 103 6.34 -5.97 20.36
N ALA A 104 6.06 -4.69 20.31
CA ALA A 104 5.31 -3.98 21.33
C ALA A 104 3.86 -4.48 21.46
N ALA A 105 3.21 -4.78 20.34
CA ALA A 105 1.85 -5.33 20.30
C ALA A 105 1.81 -6.72 20.97
N LYS A 106 2.75 -7.60 20.65
CA LYS A 106 2.88 -8.93 21.28
C LYS A 106 3.06 -8.85 22.80
N SER A 107 3.83 -7.88 23.28
CA SER A 107 4.02 -7.64 24.72
C SER A 107 2.89 -6.79 25.35
N LYS A 108 1.84 -6.45 24.59
CA LYS A 108 0.72 -5.61 25.00
C LYS A 108 1.15 -4.22 25.50
N ASN A 109 2.30 -3.74 25.05
CA ASN A 109 2.80 -2.41 25.42
C ASN A 109 2.18 -1.34 24.52
N MET A 110 0.92 -0.98 24.81
CA MET A 110 0.15 -0.04 24.02
C MET A 110 0.75 1.37 23.98
N LYS A 111 1.55 1.76 24.97
CA LYS A 111 2.28 3.03 24.96
C LYS A 111 3.28 3.08 23.79
N ILE A 112 4.06 2.01 23.62
CA ILE A 112 5.03 1.90 22.51
C ILE A 112 4.28 1.73 21.18
N VAL A 113 3.22 0.92 21.13
CA VAL A 113 2.39 0.75 19.91
C VAL A 113 1.91 2.10 19.41
N LYS A 114 1.36 2.96 20.29
CA LYS A 114 0.91 4.32 19.93
C LYS A 114 2.05 5.17 19.37
N ALA A 115 3.20 5.20 20.04
CA ALA A 115 4.36 5.96 19.59
C ALA A 115 4.87 5.50 18.23
N GLN A 116 4.94 4.19 18.00
CA GLN A 116 5.37 3.62 16.72
C GLN A 116 4.34 3.86 15.61
N THR A 117 3.04 3.85 15.91
CA THR A 117 2.00 4.21 14.94
C THR A 117 2.19 5.61 14.39
N HIS A 118 2.51 6.59 15.25
CA HIS A 118 2.81 7.95 14.80
C HIS A 118 4.03 8.01 13.88
N LYS A 119 5.09 7.26 14.18
CA LYS A 119 6.27 7.19 13.31
C LYS A 119 5.94 6.60 11.94
N LEU A 120 5.24 5.48 11.90
CA LEU A 120 4.83 4.83 10.66
C LEU A 120 3.96 5.76 9.82
N PHE A 121 2.98 6.44 10.43
CA PHE A 121 2.13 7.39 9.73
C PHE A 121 2.93 8.55 9.12
N ASN A 122 3.87 9.11 9.86
CA ASN A 122 4.75 10.17 9.36
C ASN A 122 5.61 9.69 8.19
N LEU A 123 6.13 8.47 8.21
CA LEU A 123 6.87 7.87 7.10
C LEU A 123 5.99 7.70 5.86
N CYS A 124 4.73 7.28 6.02
CA CYS A 124 3.76 7.20 4.92
C CYS A 124 3.55 8.56 4.26
N ILE A 125 3.30 9.61 5.06
CA ILE A 125 3.08 10.98 4.56
C ILE A 125 4.35 11.49 3.86
N TYR A 126 5.52 11.32 4.47
CA TYR A 126 6.78 11.76 3.91
C TYR A 126 7.09 11.10 2.56
N CYS A 127 6.92 9.77 2.47
CA CYS A 127 7.13 9.01 1.25
C CYS A 127 6.16 9.45 0.14
N HIS A 128 4.86 9.54 0.45
CA HIS A 128 3.84 9.92 -0.51
C HIS A 128 4.00 11.36 -1.02
N ALA A 129 4.42 12.30 -0.18
CA ALA A 129 4.70 13.67 -0.61
C ALA A 129 5.83 13.74 -1.66
N ARG A 130 6.76 12.75 -1.66
CA ARG A 130 7.91 12.72 -2.58
C ARG A 130 7.67 11.88 -3.83
N PHE A 131 6.94 10.77 -3.71
CA PHE A 131 6.92 9.72 -4.75
C PHE A 131 5.53 9.46 -5.36
N ARG A 132 4.48 10.11 -4.87
CA ARG A 132 3.11 9.96 -5.38
C ARG A 132 2.56 11.23 -6.09
#